data_6e628bdc84de2089c99ae6d364cd231c
#
_entry.id   6e628bdc84de2089c99ae6d364cd231c
#
_cell.length_a   1.000
_cell.length_b   1.000
_cell.length_c   1.000
_cell.angle_alpha   90.00
_cell.angle_beta   90.00
_cell.angle_gamma   90.00
#
_symmetry.space_group_name_H-M   'P 1'
#
loop_
_entity.id
_entity.type
_entity.pdbx_description
1 polymer ?
#
loop_
_entity_poly.entity_id
_entity_poly.type
_entity_poly.pdbx_seq_one_letter_code
_entity_poly.pdbx_strand_id
1 'polypeptide(L)'
;MIKHSIIISLFSLGLALSVAPLLAAQPVPKISKEAATQAALKAVPHGTIKSMELEAEHGQQIYSFDISEPGKTGVTEVHVSALTGRVIENKHEGPLKERLENAVEPK
;
A
#
# COMPACT_ATOMS: atom_id res chain seq x y z
N MET A 1 30.91 24.89 31.27
CA MET A 1 30.28 25.67 30.23
C MET A 1 30.21 24.93 28.93
N ILE A 2 31.33 24.63 28.41
CA ILE A 2 31.43 23.97 27.14
C ILE A 2 30.74 22.62 27.14
N LYS A 3 30.75 21.94 28.24
CA LYS A 3 30.17 20.64 28.38
C LYS A 3 28.65 20.63 28.16
N HIS A 4 28.01 21.74 28.36
CA HIS A 4 26.56 21.78 28.17
C HIS A 4 26.20 21.55 26.71
N SER A 5 26.86 22.22 25.81
CA SER A 5 26.57 22.08 24.41
C SER A 5 26.84 20.67 23.94
N ILE A 6 27.90 20.08 24.42
CA ILE A 6 28.28 18.75 24.02
C ILE A 6 27.18 17.73 24.36
N ILE A 7 26.64 17.89 25.55
CA ILE A 7 25.61 16.96 26.00
C ILE A 7 24.38 17.02 25.12
N ILE A 8 23.98 18.22 24.75
CA ILE A 8 22.81 18.41 23.91
C ILE A 8 23.02 17.75 22.55
N SER A 9 24.22 17.90 22.02
CA SER A 9 24.51 17.31 20.73
C SER A 9 24.36 15.80 20.75
N LEU A 10 24.81 15.20 21.82
CA LEU A 10 24.74 13.75 21.94
C LEU A 10 23.31 13.25 21.95
N PHE A 11 22.43 13.96 22.61
CA PHE A 11 21.03 13.57 22.63
C PHE A 11 20.42 13.62 21.24
N SER A 12 20.70 14.68 20.52
CA SER A 12 20.16 14.83 19.19
C SER A 12 20.58 13.69 18.29
N LEU A 13 21.85 13.34 18.36
CA LEU A 13 22.37 12.24 17.55
C LEU A 13 21.71 10.93 17.90
N GLY A 14 21.51 10.70 19.18
CA GLY A 14 20.88 9.47 19.61
C GLY A 14 19.50 9.29 19.07
N LEU A 15 18.73 10.37 19.04
CA LEU A 15 17.37 10.29 18.51
C LEU A 15 17.37 10.00 17.02
N ALA A 16 18.25 10.64 16.29
CA ALA A 16 18.32 10.41 14.86
C ALA A 16 18.66 8.97 14.54
N LEU A 17 19.57 8.39 15.30
CA LEU A 17 19.96 7.01 15.07
C LEU A 17 18.82 6.05 15.38
N SER A 18 17.98 6.37 16.37
CA SER A 18 16.88 5.51 16.71
C SER A 18 15.84 5.41 15.61
N VAL A 19 15.63 6.50 14.89
CA VAL A 19 14.63 6.53 13.84
C VAL A 19 15.07 5.76 12.61
N ALA A 20 16.33 5.90 12.23
CA ALA A 20 16.83 5.28 11.01
C ALA A 20 16.63 3.77 10.96
N PRO A 21 16.91 3.00 12.03
CA PRO A 21 16.69 1.56 11.99
C PRO A 21 15.24 1.17 11.76
N LEU A 22 14.30 1.95 12.28
CA LEU A 22 12.89 1.64 12.07
C LEU A 22 12.49 1.77 10.63
N LEU A 23 12.97 2.82 9.96
CA LEU A 23 12.69 2.99 8.55
C LEU A 23 13.33 1.89 7.72
N ALA A 24 14.54 1.49 8.09
CA ALA A 24 15.25 0.45 7.37
C ALA A 24 14.64 -0.93 7.58
N ALA A 25 13.82 -1.08 8.61
CA ALA A 25 13.23 -2.39 8.92
C ALA A 25 11.99 -2.70 8.08
N GLN A 26 11.55 -1.78 7.24
CA GLN A 26 10.40 -2.04 6.37
C GLN A 26 10.74 -3.18 5.41
N PRO A 27 9.88 -4.19 5.31
CA PRO A 27 10.16 -5.31 4.40
C PRO A 27 10.08 -4.85 2.95
N VAL A 28 10.90 -5.47 2.13
CA VAL A 28 10.91 -5.21 0.70
C VAL A 28 9.99 -6.22 0.04
N PRO A 29 9.10 -5.79 -0.85
CA PRO A 29 8.23 -6.75 -1.54
C PRO A 29 9.05 -7.74 -2.35
N LYS A 30 8.67 -9.01 -2.30
CA LYS A 30 9.34 -10.04 -3.06
C LYS A 30 8.79 -10.15 -4.47
N ILE A 31 7.54 -9.75 -4.66
CA ILE A 31 6.89 -9.76 -5.96
C ILE A 31 6.97 -8.36 -6.53
N SER A 32 7.40 -8.24 -7.77
CA SER A 32 7.51 -6.94 -8.41
C SER A 32 6.13 -6.38 -8.72
N LYS A 33 6.08 -5.06 -8.89
CA LYS A 33 4.86 -4.40 -9.29
C LYS A 33 4.34 -4.97 -10.60
N GLU A 34 5.24 -5.26 -11.53
CA GLU A 34 4.85 -5.80 -12.83
C GLU A 34 4.21 -7.18 -12.70
N ALA A 35 4.79 -8.02 -11.87
CA ALA A 35 4.24 -9.36 -11.66
C ALA A 35 2.88 -9.27 -10.98
N ALA A 36 2.75 -8.37 -10.00
CA ALA A 36 1.47 -8.18 -9.32
C ALA A 36 0.41 -7.66 -10.29
N THR A 37 0.80 -6.76 -11.18
CA THR A 37 -0.10 -6.22 -12.19
C THR A 37 -0.64 -7.32 -13.09
N GLN A 38 0.25 -8.23 -13.52
CA GLN A 38 -0.17 -9.35 -14.34
C GLN A 38 -1.19 -10.23 -13.59
N ALA A 39 -0.92 -10.50 -12.33
CA ALA A 39 -1.83 -11.30 -11.53
C ALA A 39 -3.20 -10.64 -11.40
N ALA A 40 -3.20 -9.33 -11.16
CA ALA A 40 -4.45 -8.60 -11.01
C ALA A 40 -5.26 -8.58 -12.30
N LEU A 41 -4.60 -8.37 -13.43
CA LEU A 41 -5.30 -8.34 -14.71
C LEU A 41 -5.80 -9.72 -15.11
N LYS A 42 -5.10 -10.76 -14.69
CA LYS A 42 -5.56 -12.11 -14.95
C LYS A 42 -6.83 -12.40 -14.15
N ALA A 43 -6.91 -11.84 -12.94
CA ALA A 43 -8.09 -12.03 -12.09
C ALA A 43 -9.29 -11.23 -12.59
N VAL A 44 -9.06 -10.16 -13.34
CA VAL A 44 -10.14 -9.31 -13.86
C VAL A 44 -9.94 -9.16 -15.37
N PRO A 45 -10.40 -10.15 -16.14
CA PRO A 45 -10.22 -10.11 -17.59
C PRO A 45 -10.83 -8.84 -18.20
N HIS A 46 -10.10 -8.25 -19.11
CA HIS A 46 -10.51 -7.02 -19.81
C HIS A 46 -10.57 -5.81 -18.88
N GLY A 47 -10.02 -5.92 -17.68
CA GLY A 47 -10.01 -4.81 -16.74
C GLY A 47 -9.00 -3.74 -17.12
N THR A 48 -9.26 -2.53 -16.65
CA THR A 48 -8.34 -1.40 -16.78
C THR A 48 -7.98 -0.92 -15.40
N ILE A 49 -6.68 -0.90 -15.11
CA ILE A 49 -6.21 -0.48 -13.79
C ILE A 49 -6.37 1.03 -13.66
N LYS A 50 -7.09 1.44 -12.63
CA LYS A 50 -7.31 2.85 -12.35
C LYS A 50 -6.30 3.37 -11.34
N SER A 51 -5.90 2.54 -10.39
CA SER A 51 -4.91 2.92 -9.38
C SER A 51 -4.27 1.67 -8.81
N MET A 52 -3.10 1.85 -8.23
CA MET A 52 -2.39 0.77 -7.57
C MET A 52 -1.57 1.35 -6.43
N GLU A 53 -1.58 0.68 -5.29
CA GLU A 53 -0.82 1.09 -4.12
C GLU A 53 -0.19 -0.12 -3.46
N LEU A 54 0.99 0.09 -2.89
CA LEU A 54 1.62 -0.91 -2.06
C LEU A 54 1.28 -0.57 -0.61
N GLU A 55 0.61 -1.48 0.07
CA GLU A 55 0.09 -1.25 1.42
C GLU A 55 0.51 -2.36 2.36
N ALA A 56 0.48 -2.05 3.65
CA ALA A 56 0.63 -3.06 4.68
C ALA A 56 -0.74 -3.26 5.31
N GLU A 57 -1.22 -4.50 5.30
CA GLU A 57 -2.54 -4.82 5.80
C GLU A 57 -2.47 -6.13 6.56
N HIS A 58 -2.98 -6.13 7.79
CA HIS A 58 -2.97 -7.32 8.64
C HIS A 58 -1.59 -7.95 8.72
N GLY A 59 -0.57 -7.10 8.81
CA GLY A 59 0.79 -7.59 8.99
C GLY A 59 1.48 -8.06 7.75
N GLN A 60 0.87 -7.92 6.57
CA GLN A 60 1.55 -8.31 5.33
C GLN A 60 1.45 -7.20 4.30
N GLN A 61 2.41 -7.20 3.38
CA GLN A 61 2.40 -6.25 2.30
C GLN A 61 1.56 -6.77 1.15
N ILE A 62 0.76 -5.88 0.58
CA ILE A 62 -0.07 -6.22 -0.56
C ILE A 62 0.02 -5.10 -1.59
N TYR A 63 -0.18 -5.47 -2.85
CA TYR A 63 -0.47 -4.50 -3.90
C TYR A 63 -1.98 -4.43 -4.04
N SER A 64 -2.53 -3.24 -3.88
CA SER A 64 -3.96 -3.01 -3.95
C SER A 64 -4.28 -2.32 -5.28
N PHE A 65 -5.17 -2.90 -6.06
CA PHE A 65 -5.53 -2.38 -7.37
C PHE A 65 -7.02 -2.03 -7.41
N ASP A 66 -7.32 -0.88 -7.99
CA ASP A 66 -8.70 -0.55 -8.36
C ASP A 66 -8.80 -0.70 -9.87
N ILE A 67 -9.69 -1.56 -10.31
CA ILE A 67 -9.80 -1.96 -11.71
C ILE A 67 -11.21 -1.72 -12.20
N SER A 68 -11.35 -1.01 -13.31
CA SER A 68 -12.65 -0.86 -13.95
C SER A 68 -12.84 -1.96 -14.97
N GLU A 69 -14.11 -2.35 -15.17
CA GLU A 69 -14.45 -3.41 -16.12
C GLU A 69 -15.44 -2.89 -17.13
N PRO A 70 -15.33 -3.32 -18.39
CA PRO A 70 -16.30 -2.90 -19.40
C PRO A 70 -17.72 -3.30 -19.00
N GLY A 71 -18.64 -2.36 -19.16
CA GLY A 71 -20.05 -2.64 -18.89
C GLY A 71 -20.42 -2.67 -17.42
N LYS A 72 -19.48 -2.37 -16.52
CA LYS A 72 -19.77 -2.32 -15.09
C LYS A 72 -19.47 -0.95 -14.53
N THR A 73 -20.30 -0.52 -13.58
CA THR A 73 -20.03 0.71 -12.85
C THR A 73 -19.24 0.39 -11.59
N GLY A 74 -18.54 1.40 -11.06
CA GLY A 74 -17.72 1.21 -9.89
C GLY A 74 -16.37 0.58 -10.26
N VAL A 75 -15.74 -0.01 -9.27
CA VAL A 75 -14.42 -0.63 -9.45
C VAL A 75 -14.39 -2.00 -8.82
N THR A 76 -13.51 -2.84 -9.33
CA THR A 76 -13.19 -4.12 -8.70
C THR A 76 -11.86 -3.95 -7.98
N GLU A 77 -11.88 -4.20 -6.69
CA GLU A 77 -10.68 -4.08 -5.88
C GLU A 77 -10.00 -5.44 -5.81
N VAL A 78 -8.72 -5.48 -6.18
CA VAL A 78 -7.94 -6.71 -6.16
C VAL A 78 -6.71 -6.50 -5.30
N HIS A 79 -6.50 -7.40 -4.35
CA HIS A 79 -5.30 -7.38 -3.52
C HIS A 79 -4.42 -8.55 -3.90
N VAL A 80 -3.16 -8.27 -4.19
CA VAL A 80 -2.18 -9.27 -4.54
C VAL A 80 -1.10 -9.28 -3.46
N SER A 81 -0.82 -10.45 -2.91
CA SER A 81 0.24 -10.56 -1.91
C SER A 81 1.57 -10.12 -2.51
N ALA A 82 2.24 -9.19 -1.85
CA ALA A 82 3.55 -8.75 -2.30
C ALA A 82 4.63 -9.76 -1.94
N LEU A 83 4.27 -10.79 -1.19
CA LEU A 83 5.17 -11.85 -0.81
C LEU A 83 5.08 -13.05 -1.75
N THR A 84 3.85 -13.45 -2.12
CA THR A 84 3.64 -14.67 -2.88
C THR A 84 3.14 -14.44 -4.30
N GLY A 85 2.59 -13.26 -4.59
CA GLY A 85 1.98 -12.99 -5.89
C GLY A 85 0.58 -13.55 -6.03
N ARG A 86 0.01 -14.09 -4.97
CA ARG A 86 -1.34 -14.65 -5.02
C ARG A 86 -2.38 -13.55 -4.85
N VAL A 87 -3.48 -13.69 -5.56
CA VAL A 87 -4.63 -12.81 -5.38
C VAL A 87 -5.33 -13.23 -4.10
N ILE A 88 -5.38 -12.32 -3.13
CA ILE A 88 -5.98 -12.63 -1.84
C ILE A 88 -7.30 -11.92 -1.63
N GLU A 89 -7.66 -11.02 -2.53
CA GLU A 89 -8.98 -10.42 -2.49
C GLU A 89 -9.36 -9.97 -3.89
N ASN A 90 -10.63 -10.16 -4.25
CA ASN A 90 -11.16 -9.76 -5.54
C ASN A 90 -12.63 -9.42 -5.30
N LYS A 91 -12.93 -8.12 -5.19
CA LYS A 91 -14.23 -7.69 -4.75
C LYS A 91 -14.71 -6.50 -5.56
N HIS A 92 -15.90 -6.62 -6.11
CA HIS A 92 -16.47 -5.52 -6.87
C HIS A 92 -17.23 -4.58 -5.94
N GLU A 93 -17.00 -3.29 -6.12
CA GLU A 93 -17.67 -2.24 -5.37
C GLU A 93 -18.40 -1.34 -6.34
N GLY A 94 -19.71 -1.19 -6.12
CA GLY A 94 -20.52 -0.35 -6.96
C GLY A 94 -20.29 1.13 -6.68
N PRO A 95 -20.77 1.98 -7.57
CA PRO A 95 -20.52 3.43 -7.45
C PRO A 95 -21.16 4.03 -6.20
N LEU A 96 -22.23 3.48 -5.71
CA LEU A 96 -22.87 4.02 -4.51
C LEU A 96 -21.97 3.85 -3.30
N LYS A 97 -21.41 2.67 -3.13
CA LYS A 97 -20.53 2.41 -2.01
C LYS A 97 -19.28 3.28 -2.09
N GLU A 98 -18.74 3.39 -3.27
CA GLU A 98 -17.56 4.21 -3.50
C GLU A 98 -17.82 5.66 -3.10
N ARG A 99 -18.99 6.18 -3.49
CA ARG A 99 -19.35 7.55 -3.15
C ARG A 99 -19.50 7.75 -1.66
N LEU A 100 -20.10 6.78 -0.99
CA LEU A 100 -20.33 6.87 0.44
C LEU A 100 -19.01 6.87 1.19
N GLU A 101 -18.09 6.04 0.77
CA GLU A 101 -16.78 5.98 1.40
C GLU A 101 -16.03 7.30 1.24
N ASN A 102 -16.09 7.88 0.07
CA ASN A 102 -15.45 9.16 -0.16
C ASN A 102 -16.08 10.26 0.66
N ALA A 103 -17.38 10.18 0.87
CA ALA A 103 -18.09 11.21 1.62
C ALA A 103 -17.75 11.20 3.10
N VAL A 104 -17.46 10.02 3.67
CA VAL A 104 -17.18 9.93 5.10
C VAL A 104 -15.71 10.06 5.42
N GLU A 105 -14.86 10.02 4.46
CA GLU A 105 -13.44 10.16 4.72
C GLU A 105 -13.11 11.56 5.19
N PRO A 106 -12.23 11.69 6.19
CA PRO A 106 -11.85 13.02 6.66
C PRO A 106 -11.10 13.80 5.59
N LYS A 107 -11.30 15.09 5.62
CA LYS A 107 -10.68 15.97 4.63
C LYS A 107 -9.40 16.57 5.13
#